data_2f88a6d0660888e3af28de672cf40329
#
_entry.id   2f88a6d0660888e3af28de672cf40329
#
_cell.length_a   1.000
_cell.length_b   1.000
_cell.length_c   1.000
_cell.angle_alpha   90.00
_cell.angle_beta   90.00
_cell.angle_gamma   90.00
#
_symmetry.space_group_name_H-M   'P 1'
#
loop_
_entity.id
_entity.type
_entity.pdbx_description
1 polymer ?
#
loop_
_entity_poly.entity_id
_entity_poly.type
_entity_poly.pdbx_seq_one_letter_code
_entity_poly.pdbx_strand_id
1 'polypeptide(L)'
;MIKTGELHTQSLRDGRQVYLDGGVVDDVTTHPAFRNVVASVAQLYDFQSQPGNRELMTFAVSDGHGGTGGPEMDARANRIWQLPHSYEDLVTRRRALVAWTELHGGFLGRAPDHVASCISGMYMGRDVIEAHDPDRANALADYYRY
;
A
#
# COMPACT_ATOMS: atom_id res chain seq x y z
N MET A 1 -13.26 -0.66 -5.62
CA MET A 1 -13.58 0.33 -4.53
C MET A 1 -12.29 0.74 -3.83
N ILE A 2 -12.06 2.04 -3.57
CA ILE A 2 -10.86 2.50 -2.85
C ILE A 2 -11.04 2.18 -1.36
N LYS A 3 -10.01 1.57 -0.74
CA LYS A 3 -10.02 1.20 0.69
C LYS A 3 -10.07 2.45 1.57
N THR A 4 -11.01 2.50 2.52
CA THR A 4 -11.14 3.55 3.54
C THR A 4 -10.40 3.17 4.82
N GLY A 5 -10.23 4.13 5.75
CA GLY A 5 -9.65 3.87 7.06
C GLY A 5 -10.48 2.88 7.89
N GLU A 6 -11.80 2.91 7.78
CA GLU A 6 -12.68 1.93 8.41
C GLU A 6 -12.42 0.52 7.86
N LEU A 7 -12.40 0.36 6.55
CA LEU A 7 -12.12 -0.93 5.91
C LEU A 7 -10.70 -1.42 6.26
N HIS A 8 -9.73 -0.52 6.36
CA HIS A 8 -8.39 -0.87 6.85
C HIS A 8 -8.44 -1.40 8.27
N THR A 9 -9.07 -0.68 9.20
CA THR A 9 -9.19 -1.07 10.60
C THR A 9 -9.89 -2.42 10.75
N GLN A 10 -10.97 -2.64 10.01
CA GLN A 10 -11.68 -3.93 9.98
C GLN A 10 -10.79 -5.07 9.46
N SER A 11 -9.96 -4.81 8.44
CA SER A 11 -9.08 -5.83 7.86
C SER A 11 -7.94 -6.29 8.79
N LEU A 12 -7.68 -5.56 9.89
CA LEU A 12 -6.70 -5.97 10.90
C LEU A 12 -7.24 -7.03 11.86
N ARG A 13 -8.55 -7.29 11.83
CA ARG A 13 -9.22 -8.35 12.63
C ARG A 13 -9.31 -9.66 11.83
N ASP A 14 -8.19 -10.11 11.32
CA ASP A 14 -8.08 -11.27 10.42
C ASP A 14 -7.76 -12.60 11.14
N GLY A 15 -7.83 -12.61 12.47
CA GLY A 15 -7.58 -13.81 13.29
C GLY A 15 -6.10 -14.10 13.56
N ARG A 16 -5.17 -13.25 13.09
CA ARG A 16 -3.75 -13.42 13.45
C ARG A 16 -3.52 -13.23 14.94
N GLN A 17 -2.61 -14.01 15.50
CA GLN A 17 -2.16 -13.82 16.87
C GLN A 17 -1.00 -12.83 16.93
N VAL A 18 -1.15 -11.79 17.73
CA VAL A 18 -0.11 -10.78 17.98
C VAL A 18 0.36 -10.90 19.43
N TYR A 19 1.66 -10.89 19.66
CA TYR A 19 2.27 -10.96 20.97
C TYR A 19 3.03 -9.67 21.26
N LEU A 20 2.88 -9.16 22.49
CA LEU A 20 3.63 -8.02 23.01
C LEU A 20 4.10 -8.36 24.43
N ASP A 21 5.39 -8.23 24.70
CA ASP A 21 6.01 -8.50 26.01
C ASP A 21 5.63 -9.87 26.61
N GLY A 22 5.50 -10.89 25.72
CA GLY A 22 5.12 -12.26 26.10
C GLY A 22 3.62 -12.48 26.31
N GLY A 23 2.79 -11.45 26.24
CA GLY A 23 1.33 -11.53 26.30
C GLY A 23 0.67 -11.53 24.92
N VAL A 24 -0.50 -12.17 24.82
CA VAL A 24 -1.35 -12.11 23.61
C VAL A 24 -2.08 -10.78 23.57
N VAL A 25 -2.12 -10.14 22.41
CA VAL A 25 -2.91 -8.93 22.15
C VAL A 25 -4.25 -9.35 21.54
N ASP A 26 -5.35 -9.10 22.24
CA ASP A 26 -6.68 -9.51 21.80
C ASP A 26 -7.14 -8.76 20.53
N ASP A 27 -6.97 -7.45 20.49
CA ASP A 27 -7.33 -6.61 19.35
C ASP A 27 -6.32 -5.45 19.19
N VAL A 28 -5.53 -5.50 18.11
CA VAL A 28 -4.54 -4.46 17.78
C VAL A 28 -5.18 -3.09 17.54
N THR A 29 -6.45 -3.06 17.13
CA THR A 29 -7.14 -1.80 16.81
C THR A 29 -7.51 -0.99 18.07
N THR A 30 -7.58 -1.65 19.22
CA THR A 30 -7.95 -1.02 20.50
C THR A 30 -6.82 -1.03 21.54
N HIS A 31 -5.83 -1.91 21.35
CA HIS A 31 -4.74 -2.06 22.30
C HIS A 31 -3.90 -0.76 22.42
N PRO A 32 -3.58 -0.30 23.65
CA PRO A 32 -2.89 0.98 23.87
C PRO A 32 -1.58 1.16 23.08
N ALA A 33 -0.81 0.09 22.89
CA ALA A 33 0.45 0.15 22.15
C ALA A 33 0.27 0.32 20.62
N PHE A 34 -0.88 -0.06 20.05
CA PHE A 34 -1.09 -0.10 18.60
C PHE A 34 -2.16 0.86 18.09
N ARG A 35 -3.18 1.18 18.90
CA ARG A 35 -4.34 1.97 18.47
C ARG A 35 -4.00 3.30 17.79
N ASN A 36 -2.93 3.97 18.24
CA ASN A 36 -2.55 5.26 17.68
C ASN A 36 -1.95 5.11 16.26
N VAL A 37 -1.09 4.11 16.04
CA VAL A 37 -0.54 3.86 14.71
C VAL A 37 -1.63 3.33 13.77
N VAL A 38 -2.55 2.49 14.27
CA VAL A 38 -3.72 2.04 13.48
C VAL A 38 -4.57 3.24 13.06
N ALA A 39 -4.86 4.17 13.98
CA ALA A 39 -5.60 5.38 13.65
C ALA A 39 -4.86 6.27 12.63
N SER A 40 -3.54 6.44 12.77
CA SER A 40 -2.74 7.21 11.82
C SER A 40 -2.76 6.60 10.42
N VAL A 41 -2.63 5.28 10.32
CA VAL A 41 -2.71 4.59 9.02
C VAL A 41 -4.13 4.66 8.44
N ALA A 42 -5.18 4.53 9.28
CA ALA A 42 -6.56 4.71 8.85
C ALA A 42 -6.79 6.10 8.22
N GLN A 43 -6.22 7.16 8.81
CA GLN A 43 -6.29 8.52 8.24
C GLN A 43 -5.66 8.62 6.84
N LEU A 44 -4.58 7.87 6.56
CA LEU A 44 -3.98 7.85 5.22
C LEU A 44 -4.97 7.24 4.19
N TYR A 45 -5.68 6.17 4.57
CA TYR A 45 -6.70 5.57 3.72
C TYR A 45 -7.91 6.49 3.53
N ASP A 46 -8.35 7.19 4.58
CA ASP A 46 -9.43 8.16 4.47
C ASP A 46 -9.04 9.34 3.58
N PHE A 47 -7.82 9.85 3.72
CA PHE A 47 -7.28 10.92 2.87
C PHE A 47 -7.29 10.51 1.39
N GLN A 48 -6.81 9.31 1.05
CA GLN A 48 -6.80 8.85 -0.35
C GLN A 48 -8.20 8.61 -0.91
N SER A 49 -9.18 8.26 -0.06
CA SER A 49 -10.55 7.97 -0.49
C SER A 49 -11.38 9.22 -0.76
N GLN A 50 -10.92 10.39 -0.29
CA GLN A 50 -11.60 11.67 -0.53
C GLN A 50 -11.61 12.01 -2.03
N PRO A 51 -12.76 12.46 -2.58
CA PRO A 51 -12.88 12.79 -4.00
C PRO A 51 -11.82 13.77 -4.49
N GLY A 52 -11.47 14.80 -3.69
CA GLY A 52 -10.47 15.81 -4.03
C GLY A 52 -9.03 15.28 -4.09
N ASN A 53 -8.75 14.14 -3.45
CA ASN A 53 -7.40 13.56 -3.39
C ASN A 53 -7.25 12.37 -4.33
N ARG A 54 -8.33 11.91 -4.96
CA ARG A 54 -8.37 10.70 -5.77
C ARG A 54 -7.32 10.70 -6.87
N GLU A 55 -7.22 11.76 -7.65
CA GLU A 55 -6.27 11.85 -8.76
C GLU A 55 -4.81 11.97 -8.28
N LEU A 56 -4.59 12.60 -7.13
CA LEU A 56 -3.28 12.66 -6.51
C LEU A 56 -2.84 11.30 -5.98
N MET A 57 -3.73 10.62 -5.26
CA MET A 57 -3.38 9.45 -4.44
C MET A 57 -3.55 8.12 -5.14
N THR A 58 -4.25 8.09 -6.28
CA THR A 58 -4.53 6.84 -6.99
C THR A 58 -4.25 6.95 -8.48
N PHE A 59 -4.10 5.80 -9.13
CA PHE A 59 -3.98 5.68 -10.59
C PHE A 59 -4.91 4.59 -11.10
N ALA A 60 -5.34 4.70 -12.35
CA ALA A 60 -6.14 3.68 -13.01
C ALA A 60 -5.30 2.41 -13.24
N VAL A 61 -5.84 1.26 -12.90
CA VAL A 61 -5.22 -0.04 -13.18
C VAL A 61 -5.87 -0.57 -14.45
N SER A 62 -5.06 -0.72 -15.51
CA SER A 62 -5.49 -1.43 -16.71
C SER A 62 -5.45 -2.93 -16.49
N ASP A 63 -6.40 -3.66 -17.07
CA ASP A 63 -6.56 -5.11 -16.94
C ASP A 63 -5.24 -5.86 -17.12
N GLY A 64 -4.82 -6.53 -16.08
CA GLY A 64 -3.67 -7.41 -16.09
C GLY A 64 -2.58 -7.14 -15.06
N HIS A 65 -2.57 -6.02 -14.36
CA HIS A 65 -1.55 -5.70 -13.37
C HIS A 65 -2.16 -5.15 -12.08
N GLY A 66 -2.32 -6.04 -11.08
CA GLY A 66 -2.39 -5.64 -9.69
C GLY A 66 -3.70 -5.03 -9.18
N GLY A 67 -4.78 -5.75 -9.27
CA GLY A 67 -5.99 -5.44 -8.50
C GLY A 67 -6.79 -6.69 -8.24
N THR A 68 -7.10 -6.99 -6.99
CA THR A 68 -8.03 -8.05 -6.56
C THR A 68 -9.50 -7.68 -6.85
N GLY A 69 -9.75 -6.85 -7.87
CA GLY A 69 -11.08 -6.45 -8.33
C GLY A 69 -11.37 -7.03 -9.70
N GLY A 70 -12.51 -7.72 -9.83
CA GLY A 70 -13.05 -8.13 -11.11
C GLY A 70 -13.23 -6.96 -12.09
N PRO A 71 -13.85 -7.16 -13.27
CA PRO A 71 -13.93 -6.19 -14.36
C PRO A 71 -14.88 -5.01 -14.00
N GLU A 72 -14.54 -4.25 -12.97
CA GLU A 72 -15.20 -2.98 -12.67
C GLU A 72 -14.48 -1.86 -13.41
N MET A 73 -15.20 -1.13 -14.20
CA MET A 73 -14.76 -0.03 -15.08
C MET A 73 -14.02 1.14 -14.40
N ASP A 74 -13.68 1.04 -13.11
CA ASP A 74 -12.98 2.06 -12.35
C ASP A 74 -12.04 1.44 -11.28
N ALA A 75 -11.31 0.39 -11.66
CA ALA A 75 -10.30 -0.19 -10.80
C ALA A 75 -9.14 0.80 -10.62
N ARG A 76 -8.92 1.26 -9.38
CA ARG A 76 -7.83 2.18 -9.04
C ARG A 76 -6.99 1.59 -7.91
N ALA A 77 -5.68 1.73 -8.02
CA ALA A 77 -4.73 1.38 -6.98
C ALA A 77 -4.10 2.62 -6.37
N ASN A 78 -3.54 2.47 -5.16
CA ASN A 78 -2.80 3.54 -4.54
C ASN A 78 -1.55 3.86 -5.37
N ARG A 79 -1.27 5.15 -5.56
CA ARG A 79 -0.18 5.64 -6.41
C ARG A 79 1.21 5.21 -5.94
N ILE A 80 1.40 4.85 -4.68
CA ILE A 80 2.68 4.31 -4.21
C ILE A 80 3.08 3.00 -4.91
N TRP A 81 2.10 2.27 -5.49
CA TRP A 81 2.31 1.04 -6.25
C TRP A 81 2.50 1.28 -7.74
N GLN A 82 2.33 2.53 -8.22
CA GLN A 82 2.53 2.85 -9.63
C GLN A 82 3.99 2.59 -10.04
N LEU A 83 4.17 1.80 -11.09
CA LEU A 83 5.48 1.62 -11.71
C LEU A 83 5.81 2.88 -12.51
N PRO A 84 6.90 3.58 -12.17
CA PRO A 84 7.28 4.78 -12.92
C PRO A 84 8.00 4.38 -14.22
N HIS A 85 7.44 4.75 -15.36
CA HIS A 85 8.05 4.57 -16.67
C HIS A 85 8.59 5.87 -17.25
N SER A 86 8.37 6.99 -16.58
CA SER A 86 8.81 8.32 -16.98
C SER A 86 9.22 9.18 -15.78
N TYR A 87 9.89 10.29 -16.05
CA TYR A 87 10.18 11.28 -15.01
C TYR A 87 8.90 11.86 -14.40
N GLU A 88 7.86 12.08 -15.20
CA GLU A 88 6.58 12.60 -14.72
C GLU A 88 5.87 11.61 -13.79
N ASP A 89 5.96 10.31 -14.05
CA ASP A 89 5.45 9.28 -13.13
C ASP A 89 6.14 9.35 -11.77
N LEU A 90 7.47 9.51 -11.76
CA LEU A 90 8.25 9.68 -10.52
C LEU A 90 7.82 10.93 -9.76
N VAL A 91 7.66 12.07 -10.46
CA VAL A 91 7.21 13.33 -9.85
C VAL A 91 5.82 13.18 -9.25
N THR A 92 4.89 12.58 -9.99
CA THR A 92 3.50 12.38 -9.56
C THR A 92 3.44 11.45 -8.36
N ARG A 93 4.16 10.33 -8.41
CA ARG A 93 4.29 9.41 -7.27
C ARG A 93 4.86 10.11 -6.03
N ARG A 94 5.92 10.91 -6.20
CA ARG A 94 6.52 11.68 -5.11
C ARG A 94 5.53 12.67 -4.49
N ARG A 95 4.70 13.36 -5.28
CA ARG A 95 3.67 14.29 -4.77
C ARG A 95 2.68 13.58 -3.85
N ALA A 96 2.25 12.36 -4.21
CA ALA A 96 1.39 11.56 -3.36
C ALA A 96 2.07 11.18 -2.04
N LEU A 97 3.34 10.78 -2.08
CA LEU A 97 4.11 10.46 -0.87
C LEU A 97 4.31 11.68 0.04
N VAL A 98 4.58 12.86 -0.56
CA VAL A 98 4.71 14.11 0.21
C VAL A 98 3.40 14.43 0.93
N ALA A 99 2.25 14.36 0.24
CA ALA A 99 0.95 14.62 0.85
C ALA A 99 0.65 13.69 2.03
N TRP A 100 1.00 12.41 1.93
CA TRP A 100 0.90 11.48 3.03
C TRP A 100 1.88 11.78 4.17
N THR A 101 3.11 12.14 3.84
CA THR A 101 4.12 12.50 4.84
C THR A 101 3.72 13.76 5.61
N GLU A 102 3.16 14.75 4.95
CA GLU A 102 2.66 15.96 5.59
C GLU A 102 1.49 15.66 6.54
N LEU A 103 0.59 14.74 6.16
CA LEU A 103 -0.56 14.37 6.99
C LEU A 103 -0.16 13.75 8.34
N HIS A 104 0.89 12.94 8.38
CA HIS A 104 1.32 12.28 9.62
C HIS A 104 2.63 12.85 10.21
N GLY A 105 3.13 13.97 9.66
CA GLY A 105 4.32 14.66 10.17
C GLY A 105 5.61 13.83 10.16
N GLY A 106 5.68 12.78 9.34
CA GLY A 106 6.83 11.88 9.25
C GLY A 106 6.91 10.82 10.37
N PHE A 107 5.93 10.77 11.30
CA PHE A 107 5.98 9.87 12.46
C PHE A 107 5.78 8.38 12.15
N LEU A 108 5.33 8.02 10.95
CA LEU A 108 5.20 6.60 10.54
C LEU A 108 6.54 5.98 10.10
N GLY A 109 7.64 6.71 10.19
CA GLY A 109 8.97 6.22 9.86
C GLY A 109 9.09 5.80 8.39
N ARG A 110 9.43 4.54 8.14
CA ARG A 110 9.54 3.99 6.77
C ARG A 110 8.21 3.70 6.10
N ALA A 111 7.13 3.67 6.85
CA ALA A 111 5.81 3.50 6.29
C ALA A 111 5.29 4.88 5.78
N PRO A 112 4.38 4.90 4.80
CA PRO A 112 3.80 3.71 4.18
C PRO A 112 4.53 3.24 2.92
N ASP A 113 5.53 3.98 2.43
CA ASP A 113 6.05 3.84 1.06
C ASP A 113 7.25 2.90 0.92
N HIS A 114 7.99 2.63 2.00
CA HIS A 114 9.26 1.89 1.90
C HIS A 114 9.09 0.50 1.27
N VAL A 115 8.16 -0.30 1.78
CA VAL A 115 7.91 -1.66 1.27
C VAL A 115 7.37 -1.61 -0.16
N ALA A 116 6.41 -0.72 -0.43
CA ALA A 116 5.87 -0.53 -1.77
C ALA A 116 6.96 -0.13 -2.78
N SER A 117 7.86 0.77 -2.38
CA SER A 117 8.99 1.19 -3.22
C SER A 117 9.98 0.06 -3.48
N CYS A 118 10.28 -0.76 -2.46
CA CYS A 118 11.16 -1.93 -2.62
C CYS A 118 10.53 -2.96 -3.56
N ILE A 119 9.27 -3.32 -3.37
CA ILE A 119 8.58 -4.31 -4.20
C ILE A 119 8.43 -3.80 -5.64
N SER A 120 8.01 -2.54 -5.83
CA SER A 120 7.90 -1.94 -7.17
C SER A 120 9.24 -1.90 -7.89
N GLY A 121 10.32 -1.51 -7.18
CA GLY A 121 11.67 -1.47 -7.74
C GLY A 121 12.18 -2.86 -8.14
N MET A 122 11.98 -3.87 -7.30
CA MET A 122 12.32 -5.25 -7.63
C MET A 122 11.50 -5.77 -8.81
N TYR A 123 10.19 -5.45 -8.85
CA TYR A 123 9.32 -5.87 -9.95
C TYR A 123 9.72 -5.23 -11.28
N MET A 124 10.15 -3.97 -11.29
CA MET A 124 10.68 -3.33 -12.50
C MET A 124 11.96 -3.98 -13.02
N GLY A 125 12.78 -4.54 -12.11
CA GLY A 125 14.01 -5.27 -12.45
C GLY A 125 13.82 -6.79 -12.53
N ARG A 126 12.59 -7.31 -12.60
CA ARG A 126 12.31 -8.74 -12.51
C ARG A 126 12.97 -9.56 -13.62
N ASP A 127 13.19 -8.98 -14.79
CA ASP A 127 13.82 -9.68 -15.92
C ASP A 127 15.23 -10.18 -15.57
N VAL A 128 15.95 -9.44 -14.70
CA VAL A 128 17.25 -9.85 -14.17
C VAL A 128 17.10 -11.07 -13.27
N ILE A 129 16.04 -11.12 -12.47
CA ILE A 129 15.74 -12.24 -11.57
C ILE A 129 15.31 -13.45 -12.41
N GLU A 130 14.43 -13.24 -13.39
CA GLU A 130 13.88 -14.28 -14.26
C GLU A 130 14.97 -15.01 -15.05
N ALA A 131 16.01 -14.30 -15.46
CA ALA A 131 17.16 -14.89 -16.16
C ALA A 131 17.92 -15.94 -15.29
N HIS A 132 17.79 -15.88 -13.97
CA HIS A 132 18.50 -16.77 -13.04
C HIS A 132 17.54 -17.70 -12.28
N ASP A 133 16.34 -17.26 -11.96
CA ASP A 133 15.36 -17.99 -11.16
C ASP A 133 13.92 -17.55 -11.53
N PRO A 134 13.31 -18.22 -12.53
CA PRO A 134 11.95 -17.90 -12.97
C PRO A 134 10.89 -18.03 -11.88
N ASP A 135 11.04 -18.97 -10.95
CA ASP A 135 10.07 -19.19 -9.87
C ASP A 135 10.05 -18.00 -8.90
N ARG A 136 11.21 -17.44 -8.58
CA ARG A 136 11.29 -16.22 -7.77
C ARG A 136 10.74 -15.01 -8.50
N ALA A 137 10.97 -14.88 -9.79
CA ALA A 137 10.38 -13.81 -10.60
C ALA A 137 8.85 -13.89 -10.62
N ASN A 138 8.28 -15.09 -10.69
CA ASN A 138 6.85 -15.32 -10.59
C ASN A 138 6.31 -14.99 -9.20
N ALA A 139 6.97 -15.46 -8.14
CA ALA A 139 6.58 -15.12 -6.75
C ALA A 139 6.59 -13.60 -6.51
N LEU A 140 7.60 -12.89 -7.04
CA LEU A 140 7.66 -11.43 -6.97
C LEU A 140 6.50 -10.76 -7.72
N ALA A 141 6.13 -11.28 -8.90
CA ALA A 141 4.98 -10.78 -9.64
C ALA A 141 3.67 -10.98 -8.88
N ASP A 142 3.51 -12.10 -8.19
CA ASP A 142 2.34 -12.37 -7.36
C ASP A 142 2.29 -11.43 -6.14
N TYR A 143 3.41 -11.19 -5.47
CA TYR A 143 3.50 -10.19 -4.39
C TYR A 143 3.15 -8.79 -4.85
N TYR A 144 3.59 -8.39 -6.03
CA TYR A 144 3.27 -7.06 -6.57
C TYR A 144 1.77 -6.92 -6.90
N ARG A 145 1.12 -8.01 -7.35
CA ARG A 145 -0.32 -8.01 -7.69
C ARG A 145 -1.23 -8.11 -6.46
N TYR A 146 -0.75 -8.68 -5.37
CA TYR A 146 -1.50 -8.82 -4.11
C TYR A 146 -1.76 -7.47 -3.43
#